data_6052e4f986e41d379a6ef2630976c948
#
_entry.id   6052e4f986e41d379a6ef2630976c948
#
_cell.length_a   1.000
_cell.length_b   1.000
_cell.length_c   1.000
_cell.angle_alpha   90.00
_cell.angle_beta   90.00
_cell.angle_gamma   90.00
#
_symmetry.space_group_name_H-M   'P 1'
#
loop_
_entity.id
_entity.type
_entity.pdbx_description
1 polymer ?
#
loop_
_entity_poly.entity_id
_entity_poly.type
_entity_poly.pdbx_seq_one_letter_code
_entity_poly.pdbx_strand_id
1 'polypeptide(L)'
;MVLISVVGTLITDNLTDNFGISLTTTTIVFAIALSITFIWWYMQEKTLSITSITTTKREAFYWLTILFTFALGTASGDLVAEKFNLGYLTALIIFAGLIALIAITHYVVKGILAVEHKHQSRNAVLAFWLIYILTRPLGASIGDYLSQAQTDGGLGLGTTTTSLIFLGAILVLVIYLTLTKKDEIDSTTI
;
A
#
# COMPACT_ATOMS: atom_id res chain seq x y z
N MET A 1 -4.73 3.59 -11.02
CA MET A 1 -3.71 3.19 -10.03
C MET A 1 -2.33 3.75 -10.37
N VAL A 2 -1.72 3.43 -11.53
CA VAL A 2 -0.34 3.86 -11.87
C VAL A 2 -0.13 5.38 -11.73
N LEU A 3 -1.01 6.20 -12.30
CA LEU A 3 -0.87 7.67 -12.21
C LEU A 3 -0.89 8.18 -10.76
N ILE A 4 -1.79 7.67 -9.94
CA ILE A 4 -1.90 8.13 -8.55
C ILE A 4 -0.72 7.64 -7.69
N SER A 5 -0.12 6.48 -8.03
CA SER A 5 1.11 6.02 -7.37
C SER A 5 2.26 6.96 -7.66
N VAL A 6 2.45 7.33 -8.93
CA VAL A 6 3.49 8.29 -9.34
C VAL A 6 3.28 9.64 -8.65
N VAL A 7 2.06 10.16 -8.63
CA VAL A 7 1.76 11.44 -7.97
C VAL A 7 2.04 11.37 -6.47
N GLY A 8 1.62 10.30 -5.78
CA GLY A 8 1.85 10.14 -4.34
C GLY A 8 3.34 10.08 -3.99
N THR A 9 4.12 9.31 -4.74
CA THR A 9 5.58 9.23 -4.60
C THR A 9 6.24 10.59 -4.87
N LEU A 10 5.93 11.23 -6.01
CA LEU A 10 6.49 12.53 -6.36
C LEU A 10 6.18 13.64 -5.35
N ILE A 11 5.01 13.61 -4.70
CA ILE A 11 4.70 14.57 -3.62
C ILE A 11 5.69 14.37 -2.47
N THR A 12 5.95 13.13 -2.07
CA THR A 12 6.88 12.81 -0.99
C THR A 12 8.30 13.23 -1.34
N ASP A 13 8.80 12.79 -2.50
CA ASP A 13 10.16 13.08 -2.95
C ASP A 13 10.38 14.59 -3.09
N ASN A 14 9.41 15.32 -3.62
CA ASN A 14 9.49 16.78 -3.73
C ASN A 14 9.57 17.46 -2.35
N LEU A 15 8.81 16.99 -1.37
CA LEU A 15 8.85 17.53 -0.01
C LEU A 15 10.19 17.23 0.68
N THR A 16 10.76 16.06 0.47
CA THR A 16 12.02 15.67 1.11
C THR A 16 13.23 16.24 0.38
N ASP A 17 13.32 16.07 -0.92
CA ASP A 17 14.53 16.40 -1.69
C ASP A 17 14.61 17.87 -2.07
N ASN A 18 13.49 18.50 -2.47
CA ASN A 18 13.48 19.89 -2.90
C ASN A 18 13.20 20.88 -1.76
N PHE A 19 12.27 20.54 -0.86
CA PHE A 19 11.93 21.41 0.28
C PHE A 19 12.71 21.08 1.55
N GLY A 20 13.50 20.00 1.58
CA GLY A 20 14.33 19.62 2.72
C GLY A 20 13.55 19.20 3.97
N ILE A 21 12.27 18.83 3.80
CA ILE A 21 11.46 18.37 4.92
C ILE A 21 11.92 16.97 5.34
N SER A 22 12.16 16.75 6.63
CA SER A 22 12.67 15.48 7.11
C SER A 22 11.69 14.33 6.83
N LEU A 23 12.19 13.15 6.44
CA LEU A 23 11.40 11.92 6.24
C LEU A 23 10.49 11.59 7.43
N THR A 24 10.94 11.87 8.66
CA THR A 24 10.11 11.68 9.86
C THR A 24 8.89 12.61 9.85
N THR A 25 9.09 13.89 9.52
CA THR A 25 8.00 14.87 9.47
C THR A 25 7.02 14.49 8.36
N THR A 26 7.51 14.15 7.18
CA THR A 26 6.71 13.76 6.03
C THR A 26 5.88 12.51 6.34
N THR A 27 6.49 11.48 6.96
CA THR A 27 5.80 10.27 7.40
C THR A 27 4.67 10.58 8.40
N ILE A 28 4.94 11.40 9.42
CA ILE A 28 3.93 11.77 10.42
C ILE A 28 2.78 12.55 9.78
N VAL A 29 3.08 13.53 8.93
CA VAL A 29 2.06 14.35 8.26
C VAL A 29 1.15 13.49 7.39
N PHE A 30 1.71 12.58 6.58
CA PHE A 30 0.89 11.70 5.74
C PHE A 30 0.14 10.64 6.56
N ALA A 31 0.69 10.14 7.67
CA ALA A 31 -0.04 9.25 8.57
C ALA A 31 -1.26 9.95 9.20
N ILE A 32 -1.11 11.22 9.61
CA ILE A 32 -2.20 12.04 10.12
C ILE A 32 -3.23 12.31 9.03
N ALA A 33 -2.81 12.73 7.83
CA ALA A 33 -3.70 13.00 6.70
C ALA A 33 -4.51 11.77 6.30
N LEU A 34 -3.86 10.60 6.23
CA LEU A 34 -4.52 9.32 5.96
C LEU A 34 -5.54 8.98 7.06
N SER A 35 -5.17 9.14 8.33
CA SER A 35 -6.07 8.88 9.47
C SER A 35 -7.30 9.79 9.44
N ILE A 36 -7.11 11.08 9.18
CA ILE A 36 -8.21 12.05 9.03
C ILE A 36 -9.11 11.63 7.86
N THR A 37 -8.54 11.21 6.73
CA THR A 37 -9.30 10.76 5.56
C THR A 37 -10.16 9.54 5.89
N PHE A 38 -9.63 8.54 6.60
CA PHE A 38 -10.41 7.37 7.03
C PHE A 38 -11.53 7.75 8.01
N ILE A 39 -11.24 8.62 8.99
CA ILE A 39 -12.24 9.08 9.96
C ILE A 39 -13.36 9.81 9.22
N TRP A 40 -13.00 10.73 8.33
CA TRP A 40 -13.99 11.50 7.57
C TRP A 40 -14.82 10.60 6.66
N TRP A 41 -14.20 9.69 5.93
CA TRP A 41 -14.89 8.68 5.12
C TRP A 41 -15.89 7.88 5.97
N TYR A 42 -15.42 7.33 7.10
CA TYR A 42 -16.30 6.56 7.99
C TYR A 42 -17.45 7.37 8.59
N MET A 43 -17.22 8.63 8.93
CA MET A 43 -18.28 9.52 9.44
C MET A 43 -19.37 9.76 8.41
N GLN A 44 -19.00 9.90 7.15
CA GLN A 44 -19.92 10.18 6.05
C GLN A 44 -20.67 8.93 5.54
N GLU A 45 -19.98 7.82 5.40
CA GLU A 45 -20.47 6.65 4.67
C GLU A 45 -20.72 5.42 5.57
N LYS A 46 -20.31 5.49 6.85
CA LYS A 46 -20.43 4.42 7.87
C LYS A 46 -19.82 3.08 7.49
N THR A 47 -19.05 3.05 6.39
CA THR A 47 -18.33 1.87 5.89
C THR A 47 -17.03 2.29 5.22
N LEU A 48 -16.00 1.45 5.36
CA LEU A 48 -14.72 1.58 4.65
C LEU A 48 -14.51 0.40 3.67
N SER A 49 -15.59 -0.35 3.37
CA SER A 49 -15.50 -1.51 2.48
C SER A 49 -15.30 -1.06 1.03
N ILE A 50 -14.29 -1.64 0.37
CA ILE A 50 -14.03 -1.38 -1.05
C ILE A 50 -15.12 -1.94 -1.97
N THR A 51 -15.81 -3.00 -1.53
CA THR A 51 -16.91 -3.61 -2.31
C THR A 51 -18.18 -2.75 -2.33
N SER A 52 -18.24 -1.72 -1.47
CA SER A 52 -19.38 -0.80 -1.38
C SER A 52 -19.17 0.51 -2.15
N ILE A 53 -18.13 0.64 -2.97
CA ILE A 53 -17.83 1.85 -3.73
C ILE A 53 -18.71 1.89 -4.99
N THR A 54 -19.90 2.48 -4.83
CA THR A 54 -20.89 2.58 -5.91
C THR A 54 -21.28 4.04 -6.23
N THR A 55 -20.76 5.01 -5.45
CA THR A 55 -21.06 6.42 -5.62
C THR A 55 -19.80 7.23 -5.85
N THR A 56 -19.88 8.31 -6.63
CA THR A 56 -18.76 9.24 -6.89
C THR A 56 -18.13 9.76 -5.59
N LYS A 57 -18.93 9.98 -4.54
CA LYS A 57 -18.43 10.42 -3.24
C LYS A 57 -17.54 9.38 -2.57
N ARG A 58 -17.95 8.10 -2.56
CA ARG A 58 -17.13 6.99 -2.04
C ARG A 58 -15.88 6.78 -2.86
N GLU A 59 -16.00 6.92 -4.17
CA GLU A 59 -14.87 6.84 -5.08
C GLU A 59 -13.85 7.95 -4.80
N ALA A 60 -14.27 9.18 -4.55
CA ALA A 60 -13.39 10.28 -4.19
C ALA A 60 -12.62 10.01 -2.88
N PHE A 61 -13.29 9.50 -1.82
CA PHE A 61 -12.62 9.09 -0.59
C PHE A 61 -11.63 7.95 -0.82
N TYR A 62 -12.00 6.97 -1.63
CA TYR A 62 -11.12 5.87 -2.01
C TYR A 62 -9.84 6.40 -2.68
N TRP A 63 -9.97 7.23 -3.71
CA TRP A 63 -8.80 7.77 -4.41
C TRP A 63 -7.93 8.66 -3.54
N LEU A 64 -8.53 9.44 -2.65
CA LEU A 64 -7.79 10.25 -1.68
C LEU A 64 -7.02 9.38 -0.67
N THR A 65 -7.64 8.30 -0.20
CA THR A 65 -6.99 7.31 0.66
C THR A 65 -5.81 6.66 -0.07
N ILE A 66 -6.01 6.26 -1.33
CA ILE A 66 -4.94 5.67 -2.16
C ILE A 66 -3.77 6.64 -2.32
N LEU A 67 -4.03 7.91 -2.61
CA LEU A 67 -3.00 8.94 -2.74
C LEU A 67 -2.15 9.04 -1.46
N PHE A 68 -2.79 9.18 -0.31
CA PHE A 68 -2.07 9.29 0.96
C PHE A 68 -1.37 7.99 1.37
N THR A 69 -1.89 6.81 0.98
CA THR A 69 -1.17 5.56 1.22
C THR A 69 0.12 5.46 0.41
N PHE A 70 0.13 5.97 -0.82
CA PHE A 70 1.36 6.01 -1.63
C PHE A 70 2.37 6.99 -1.03
N ALA A 71 1.96 8.21 -0.72
CA ALA A 71 2.85 9.20 -0.12
C ALA A 71 3.42 8.72 1.23
N LEU A 72 2.58 8.15 2.09
CA LEU A 72 3.01 7.56 3.36
C LEU A 72 3.95 6.37 3.14
N GLY A 73 3.64 5.53 2.14
CA GLY A 73 4.44 4.34 1.85
C GLY A 73 5.86 4.67 1.42
N THR A 74 6.04 5.63 0.52
CA THR A 74 7.34 6.16 0.13
C THR A 74 8.07 6.72 1.35
N ALA A 75 7.48 7.70 2.04
CA ALA A 75 8.11 8.32 3.21
C ALA A 75 8.51 7.31 4.31
N SER A 76 7.68 6.31 4.59
CA SER A 76 7.96 5.30 5.61
C SER A 76 8.98 4.24 5.15
N GLY A 77 9.00 3.90 3.87
CA GLY A 77 10.00 3.01 3.29
C GLY A 77 11.40 3.61 3.40
N ASP A 78 11.56 4.85 2.95
CA ASP A 78 12.82 5.60 2.98
C ASP A 78 13.24 5.90 4.42
N LEU A 79 12.28 6.21 5.30
CA LEU A 79 12.56 6.41 6.72
C LEU A 79 13.22 5.19 7.36
N VAL A 80 12.71 3.99 7.05
CA VAL A 80 13.24 2.73 7.61
C VAL A 80 14.55 2.35 6.94
N ALA A 81 14.65 2.46 5.62
CA ALA A 81 15.81 2.04 4.86
C ALA A 81 16.99 2.99 5.07
N GLU A 82 16.77 4.29 4.92
CA GLU A 82 17.81 5.31 4.86
C GLU A 82 18.05 5.98 6.21
N LYS A 83 17.02 6.57 6.82
CA LYS A 83 17.20 7.35 8.06
C LYS A 83 17.59 6.47 9.24
N PHE A 84 17.00 5.28 9.37
CA PHE A 84 17.43 4.32 10.40
C PHE A 84 18.63 3.48 9.97
N ASN A 85 19.13 3.69 8.77
CA ASN A 85 20.31 3.02 8.22
C ASN A 85 20.21 1.49 8.28
N LEU A 86 18.99 0.95 8.12
CA LEU A 86 18.74 -0.49 8.14
C LEU A 86 18.96 -1.14 6.77
N GLY A 87 19.01 -0.35 5.71
CA GLY A 87 19.13 -0.80 4.34
C GLY A 87 17.84 -1.35 3.75
N TYR A 88 17.79 -1.41 2.44
CA TYR A 88 16.57 -1.77 1.68
C TYR A 88 16.09 -3.20 1.92
N LEU A 89 17.03 -4.17 2.03
CA LEU A 89 16.68 -5.57 2.29
C LEU A 89 16.04 -5.76 3.67
N THR A 90 16.57 -5.10 4.70
CA THR A 90 16.00 -5.19 6.05
C THR A 90 14.63 -4.52 6.10
N ALA A 91 14.45 -3.35 5.46
CA ALA A 91 13.17 -2.69 5.33
C ALA A 91 12.12 -3.60 4.67
N LEU A 92 12.49 -4.25 3.56
CA LEU A 92 11.66 -5.24 2.87
C LEU A 92 11.23 -6.37 3.81
N ILE A 93 12.16 -6.97 4.56
CA ILE A 93 11.86 -8.06 5.51
C ILE A 93 10.91 -7.59 6.62
N ILE A 94 11.10 -6.38 7.15
CA ILE A 94 10.24 -5.80 8.19
C ILE A 94 8.80 -5.64 7.65
N PHE A 95 8.62 -5.00 6.50
CA PHE A 95 7.28 -4.78 5.96
C PHE A 95 6.61 -6.08 5.51
N ALA A 96 7.35 -7.02 4.92
CA ALA A 96 6.83 -8.34 4.58
C ALA A 96 6.41 -9.13 5.84
N GLY A 97 7.22 -9.07 6.89
CA GLY A 97 6.93 -9.70 8.18
C GLY A 97 5.69 -9.12 8.85
N LEU A 98 5.51 -7.79 8.82
CA LEU A 98 4.31 -7.13 9.35
C LEU A 98 3.05 -7.55 8.57
N ILE A 99 3.11 -7.61 7.25
CA ILE A 99 2.00 -8.09 6.40
C ILE A 99 1.67 -9.54 6.74
N ALA A 100 2.68 -10.41 6.81
CA ALA A 100 2.50 -11.81 7.17
C ALA A 100 1.87 -11.96 8.56
N LEU A 101 2.33 -11.19 9.55
CA LEU A 101 1.78 -11.19 10.90
C LEU A 101 0.29 -10.83 10.92
N ILE A 102 -0.10 -9.76 10.21
CA ILE A 102 -1.50 -9.33 10.13
C ILE A 102 -2.35 -10.39 9.43
N ALA A 103 -1.85 -10.94 8.32
CA ALA A 103 -2.54 -11.99 7.57
C ALA A 103 -2.76 -13.26 8.42
N ILE A 104 -1.71 -13.73 9.09
CA ILE A 104 -1.79 -14.91 9.99
C ILE A 104 -2.75 -14.63 11.15
N THR A 105 -2.63 -13.47 11.80
CA THR A 105 -3.54 -13.08 12.89
C THR A 105 -4.99 -13.06 12.42
N HIS A 106 -5.26 -12.47 11.26
CA HIS A 106 -6.61 -12.45 10.68
C HIS A 106 -7.13 -13.88 10.41
N TYR A 107 -6.30 -14.75 9.85
CA TYR A 107 -6.67 -16.15 9.55
C TYR A 107 -6.91 -16.96 10.81
N VAL A 108 -6.07 -16.81 11.82
CA VAL A 108 -6.19 -17.50 13.12
C VAL A 108 -7.44 -17.04 13.86
N VAL A 109 -7.68 -15.73 13.93
CA VAL A 109 -8.89 -15.18 14.56
C VAL A 109 -10.16 -15.66 13.86
N LYS A 110 -10.15 -15.71 12.52
CA LYS A 110 -11.26 -16.23 11.73
C LYS A 110 -11.51 -17.72 11.97
N GLY A 111 -10.44 -18.52 12.15
CA GLY A 111 -10.54 -19.98 12.32
C GLY A 111 -10.89 -20.44 13.75
N ILE A 112 -10.38 -19.73 14.76
CA ILE A 112 -10.53 -20.15 16.18
C ILE A 112 -11.78 -19.56 16.83
N LEU A 113 -12.08 -18.30 16.50
CA LEU A 113 -13.16 -17.59 17.14
C LEU A 113 -14.42 -17.64 16.29
N ALA A 114 -15.14 -18.60 15.98
CA ALA A 114 -16.44 -18.60 15.24
C ALA A 114 -17.25 -17.27 15.45
N VAL A 115 -16.61 -16.14 15.09
CA VAL A 115 -17.07 -14.77 15.39
C VAL A 115 -18.26 -14.45 14.51
N GLU A 116 -19.33 -14.00 15.12
CA GLU A 116 -20.57 -13.55 14.49
C GLU A 116 -20.31 -12.72 13.23
N HIS A 117 -20.99 -13.01 12.14
CA HIS A 117 -20.75 -12.47 10.79
C HIS A 117 -20.51 -10.93 10.72
N LYS A 118 -21.13 -10.15 11.61
CA LYS A 118 -20.99 -8.70 11.65
C LYS A 118 -19.61 -8.23 12.12
N HIS A 119 -19.04 -8.87 13.12
CA HIS A 119 -17.68 -8.57 13.60
C HIS A 119 -16.61 -9.08 12.64
N GLN A 120 -16.86 -10.20 11.97
CA GLN A 120 -15.98 -10.77 10.97
C GLN A 120 -15.80 -9.82 9.75
N SER A 121 -16.87 -9.20 9.27
CA SER A 121 -16.81 -8.23 8.16
C SER A 121 -15.96 -7.00 8.52
N ARG A 122 -16.12 -6.45 9.73
CA ARG A 122 -15.34 -5.29 10.17
C ARG A 122 -13.85 -5.59 10.32
N ASN A 123 -13.52 -6.73 10.89
CA ASN A 123 -12.13 -7.15 11.06
C ASN A 123 -11.45 -7.44 9.71
N ALA A 124 -12.19 -7.96 8.73
CA ALA A 124 -11.69 -8.17 7.38
C ALA A 124 -11.37 -6.84 6.69
N VAL A 125 -12.23 -5.82 6.82
CA VAL A 125 -11.99 -4.48 6.27
C VAL A 125 -10.77 -3.82 6.92
N LEU A 126 -10.61 -3.93 8.23
CA LEU A 126 -9.43 -3.40 8.93
C LEU A 126 -8.15 -4.13 8.51
N ALA A 127 -8.15 -5.46 8.47
CA ALA A 127 -7.00 -6.24 8.02
C ALA A 127 -6.63 -5.89 6.56
N PHE A 128 -7.64 -5.75 5.68
CA PHE A 128 -7.43 -5.30 4.31
C PHE A 128 -6.69 -3.97 4.25
N TRP A 129 -7.16 -2.94 4.93
CA TRP A 129 -6.53 -1.62 4.88
C TRP A 129 -5.14 -1.59 5.50
N LEU A 130 -4.93 -2.30 6.62
CA LEU A 130 -3.60 -2.40 7.24
C LEU A 130 -2.59 -3.08 6.29
N ILE A 131 -2.96 -4.21 5.70
CA ILE A 131 -2.12 -4.89 4.71
C ILE A 131 -1.91 -3.98 3.50
N TYR A 132 -2.97 -3.35 2.99
CA TYR A 132 -2.90 -2.48 1.82
C TYR A 132 -1.93 -1.31 2.04
N ILE A 133 -1.97 -0.65 3.20
CA ILE A 133 -1.03 0.43 3.55
C ILE A 133 0.41 -0.10 3.56
N LEU A 134 0.65 -1.26 4.17
CA LEU A 134 1.99 -1.85 4.29
C LEU A 134 2.54 -2.38 2.97
N THR A 135 1.70 -2.71 1.98
CA THR A 135 2.20 -3.10 0.65
C THR A 135 2.92 -1.96 -0.07
N ARG A 136 2.68 -0.70 0.32
CA ARG A 136 3.33 0.46 -0.31
C ARG A 136 4.80 0.59 0.07
N PRO A 137 5.17 0.68 1.37
CA PRO A 137 6.58 0.70 1.75
C PRO A 137 7.28 -0.62 1.40
N LEU A 138 6.59 -1.77 1.41
CA LEU A 138 7.15 -3.02 0.90
C LEU A 138 7.53 -2.90 -0.58
N GLY A 139 6.62 -2.37 -1.40
CA GLY A 139 6.88 -2.18 -2.83
C GLY A 139 8.02 -1.20 -3.11
N ALA A 140 8.10 -0.09 -2.36
CA ALA A 140 9.21 0.85 -2.41
C ALA A 140 10.54 0.14 -2.08
N SER A 141 10.60 -0.53 -0.92
CA SER A 141 11.81 -1.26 -0.50
C SER A 141 12.25 -2.36 -1.50
N ILE A 142 11.31 -3.04 -2.17
CA ILE A 142 11.64 -3.98 -3.25
C ILE A 142 12.23 -3.23 -4.45
N GLY A 143 11.61 -2.13 -4.85
CA GLY A 143 12.07 -1.30 -5.96
C GLY A 143 13.49 -0.77 -5.73
N ASP A 144 13.74 -0.22 -4.55
CA ASP A 144 15.04 0.33 -4.16
C ASP A 144 16.10 -0.78 -4.04
N TYR A 145 15.77 -1.88 -3.39
CA TYR A 145 16.69 -3.03 -3.31
C TYR A 145 17.11 -3.54 -4.69
N LEU A 146 16.21 -3.56 -5.67
CA LEU A 146 16.53 -3.98 -7.03
C LEU A 146 17.31 -2.90 -7.81
N SER A 147 16.92 -1.63 -7.67
CA SER A 147 17.41 -0.54 -8.54
C SER A 147 18.67 0.14 -8.05
N GLN A 148 18.85 0.29 -6.74
CA GLN A 148 19.96 1.02 -6.14
C GLN A 148 21.31 0.31 -6.33
N ALA A 149 22.39 1.09 -6.30
CA ALA A 149 23.74 0.57 -6.49
C ALA A 149 24.13 -0.43 -5.39
N GLN A 150 25.03 -1.35 -5.70
CA GLN A 150 25.53 -2.32 -4.72
C GLN A 150 26.27 -1.65 -3.55
N THR A 151 26.89 -0.48 -3.79
CA THR A 151 27.51 0.35 -2.75
C THR A 151 26.53 0.83 -1.71
N ASP A 152 25.26 1.00 -2.10
CA ASP A 152 24.17 1.50 -1.27
C ASP A 152 23.27 0.36 -0.74
N GLY A 153 23.71 -0.89 -0.91
CA GLY A 153 23.01 -2.08 -0.44
C GLY A 153 21.92 -2.61 -1.38
N GLY A 154 21.86 -2.13 -2.64
CA GLY A 154 20.97 -2.63 -3.68
C GLY A 154 21.61 -3.70 -4.56
N LEU A 155 20.87 -4.22 -5.53
CA LEU A 155 21.35 -5.19 -6.53
C LEU A 155 22.00 -4.54 -7.76
N GLY A 156 21.82 -3.24 -7.96
CA GLY A 156 22.45 -2.50 -9.05
C GLY A 156 21.81 -2.71 -10.42
N LEU A 157 20.55 -3.17 -10.50
CA LEU A 157 19.87 -3.34 -11.80
C LEU A 157 19.53 -2.03 -12.48
N GLY A 158 19.52 -0.94 -11.73
CA GLY A 158 19.11 0.39 -12.18
C GLY A 158 17.59 0.54 -12.30
N THR A 159 17.15 1.79 -12.31
CA THR A 159 15.70 2.14 -12.29
C THR A 159 14.99 1.68 -13.57
N THR A 160 15.64 1.81 -14.74
CA THR A 160 15.03 1.43 -16.03
C THR A 160 14.74 -0.07 -16.10
N THR A 161 15.72 -0.91 -15.76
CA THR A 161 15.56 -2.37 -15.80
C THR A 161 14.51 -2.84 -14.80
N THR A 162 14.56 -2.31 -13.57
CA THR A 162 13.58 -2.61 -12.51
C THR A 162 12.17 -2.22 -12.94
N SER A 163 11.98 -1.04 -13.51
CA SER A 163 10.68 -0.58 -14.03
C SER A 163 10.16 -1.47 -15.15
N LEU A 164 11.01 -1.90 -16.09
CA LEU A 164 10.61 -2.81 -17.16
C LEU A 164 10.18 -4.19 -16.62
N ILE A 165 10.86 -4.72 -15.62
CA ILE A 165 10.47 -5.97 -14.95
C ILE A 165 9.08 -5.85 -14.34
N PHE A 166 8.82 -4.79 -13.56
CA PHE A 166 7.51 -4.59 -12.93
C PHE A 166 6.40 -4.33 -13.95
N LEU A 167 6.65 -3.50 -14.97
CA LEU A 167 5.67 -3.26 -16.04
C LEU A 167 5.36 -4.55 -16.81
N GLY A 168 6.38 -5.37 -17.09
CA GLY A 168 6.19 -6.68 -17.70
C GLY A 168 5.33 -7.61 -16.84
N ALA A 169 5.60 -7.69 -15.53
CA ALA A 169 4.80 -8.49 -14.60
C ALA A 169 3.35 -8.01 -14.53
N ILE A 170 3.14 -6.68 -14.46
CA ILE A 170 1.79 -6.09 -14.48
C ILE A 170 1.07 -6.44 -15.78
N LEU A 171 1.73 -6.31 -16.92
CA LEU A 171 1.15 -6.64 -18.23
C LEU A 171 0.71 -8.10 -18.31
N VAL A 172 1.57 -9.02 -17.86
CA VAL A 172 1.25 -10.46 -17.82
C VAL A 172 0.04 -10.72 -16.92
N LEU A 173 -0.02 -10.09 -15.72
CA LEU A 173 -1.15 -10.22 -14.81
C LEU A 173 -2.45 -9.68 -15.44
N VAL A 174 -2.40 -8.51 -16.07
CA VAL A 174 -3.57 -7.91 -16.73
C VAL A 174 -4.07 -8.81 -17.86
N ILE A 175 -3.18 -9.32 -18.71
CA ILE A 175 -3.54 -10.26 -19.77
C ILE A 175 -4.18 -11.53 -19.17
N TYR A 176 -3.57 -12.09 -18.13
CA TYR A 176 -4.09 -13.29 -17.46
C TYR A 176 -5.51 -13.05 -16.89
N LEU A 177 -5.73 -11.95 -16.15
CA LEU A 177 -7.04 -11.62 -15.58
C LEU A 177 -8.08 -11.35 -16.67
N THR A 178 -7.71 -10.61 -17.72
CA THR A 178 -8.61 -10.32 -18.84
C THR A 178 -9.04 -11.59 -19.58
N LEU A 179 -8.13 -12.56 -19.74
CA LEU A 179 -8.45 -13.83 -20.43
C LEU A 179 -9.21 -14.80 -19.53
N THR A 180 -8.92 -14.83 -18.23
CA THR A 180 -9.53 -15.81 -17.29
C THR A 180 -10.78 -15.29 -16.60
N LYS A 181 -11.01 -13.97 -16.59
CA LYS A 181 -12.14 -13.30 -15.91
C LYS A 181 -12.32 -13.72 -14.45
N LYS A 182 -11.26 -14.13 -13.77
CA LYS A 182 -11.29 -14.63 -12.39
C LYS A 182 -11.55 -13.53 -11.35
N ASP A 183 -11.45 -12.28 -11.75
CA ASP A 183 -11.70 -11.08 -10.96
C ASP A 183 -13.14 -10.54 -11.12
N GLU A 184 -13.91 -11.06 -12.08
CA GLU A 184 -15.33 -10.73 -12.22
C GLU A 184 -16.12 -11.38 -11.07
N ILE A 185 -16.79 -10.56 -10.25
CA ILE A 185 -17.73 -11.06 -9.23
C ILE A 185 -18.96 -11.59 -9.98
N ASP A 186 -19.24 -12.86 -9.81
CA ASP A 186 -20.46 -13.48 -10.36
C ASP A 186 -21.69 -12.69 -9.88
N SER A 187 -22.31 -11.95 -10.78
CA SER A 187 -23.50 -11.14 -10.52
C SER A 187 -24.76 -11.98 -10.19
N THR A 188 -24.59 -13.30 -10.16
CA THR A 188 -25.66 -14.25 -9.85
C THR A 188 -25.81 -14.56 -8.36
N THR A 189 -25.00 -13.92 -7.48
CA THR A 189 -25.01 -14.16 -6.02
C THR A 189 -25.42 -12.92 -5.20
N ILE A 190 -26.17 -11.99 -5.81
CA ILE A 190 -26.79 -10.85 -5.10
C ILE A 190 -28.29 -11.06 -4.99
#